data_3a66b37964e146f2770e12f5a778610d
#
_entry.id   3a66b37964e146f2770e12f5a778610d
#
_cell.length_a   1.000
_cell.length_b   1.000
_cell.length_c   1.000
_cell.angle_alpha   90.00
_cell.angle_beta   90.00
_cell.angle_gamma   90.00
#
_symmetry.space_group_name_H-M   'P 1'
#
loop_
_entity.id
_entity.type
_entity.pdbx_description
1 polymer ?
#
loop_
_entity_poly.entity_id
_entity_poly.type
_entity_poly.pdbx_seq_one_letter_code
_entity_poly.pdbx_strand_id
1 'polypeptide(L)'
;VTEQLIRRRAEHNNMEITTLEEISLHQQDIEKIEYLDKWCRDLTILYLQSNLIPKIENVSRLKKLKYLNLALNNVERIENLEGCESLEKLDLTVNFVGELTSVECLKKLYNFKELYLTGNPCIEYEHYREYVIATLPGLKRLDGQDVERSERIIAIQDYANIKKSIEKQQEEYAAKRAAEKSQEERKNENKPGFDGRWYTDINAQTNAGDSNEEKYENDVDSNNENDKPNKSFWQDKMPYTPEARKATHEQLQKERQEDQSNKSSDTQQPKRQVRLKTEDGRILNVNEAKIDFQLIDDEESNNIVLDVACYKYLDTSLIDVDVQPTYVKVTIKSKILQLVLAEEVNPDRSEAKRSQTTGHLVITMPKVSLMKRNITVHILIDKSSTSSILYIHRCRPEYIEPIT
;
A
#
# COMPACT_ATOMS: atom_id res chain seq x y z
N VAL A 1 1.43 6.29 -17.95
CA VAL A 1 2.53 6.75 -17.04
C VAL A 1 2.64 8.26 -17.13
N THR A 2 2.75 8.98 -16.00
CA THR A 2 2.91 10.43 -15.95
C THR A 2 4.27 10.82 -15.38
N GLU A 3 4.77 12.01 -15.75
CA GLU A 3 6.04 12.53 -15.20
C GLU A 3 5.99 12.68 -13.67
N GLN A 4 4.86 13.14 -13.14
CA GLN A 4 4.66 13.27 -11.69
C GLN A 4 4.76 11.92 -10.98
N LEU A 5 4.22 10.84 -11.58
CA LEU A 5 4.33 9.49 -11.03
C LEU A 5 5.79 9.04 -10.99
N ILE A 6 6.54 9.27 -12.07
CA ILE A 6 7.96 8.91 -12.15
C ILE A 6 8.75 9.67 -11.10
N ARG A 7 8.59 11.00 -10.99
CA ARG A 7 9.27 11.83 -9.99
C ARG A 7 8.98 11.39 -8.56
N ARG A 8 7.71 11.11 -8.24
CA ARG A 8 7.31 10.61 -6.92
C ARG A 8 7.98 9.26 -6.60
N ARG A 9 8.19 8.41 -7.60
CA ARG A 9 8.85 7.12 -7.44
C ARG A 9 10.37 7.19 -7.50
N ALA A 10 10.92 8.32 -7.93
CA ALA A 10 12.35 8.60 -8.02
C ALA A 10 12.90 9.37 -6.79
N GLU A 11 12.21 9.30 -5.62
CA GLU A 11 12.66 9.95 -4.37
C GLU A 11 14.09 9.57 -3.98
N HIS A 12 14.48 8.32 -4.20
CA HIS A 12 15.84 7.82 -3.96
C HIS A 12 16.91 8.46 -4.86
N ASN A 13 16.51 9.09 -5.97
CA ASN A 13 17.37 9.84 -6.91
C ASN A 13 17.08 11.35 -6.88
N ASN A 14 16.71 11.91 -5.73
CA ASN A 14 16.36 13.32 -5.56
C ASN A 14 15.30 13.84 -6.57
N MET A 15 14.38 12.98 -6.99
CA MET A 15 13.34 13.24 -8.01
C MET A 15 13.90 13.54 -9.41
N GLU A 16 15.20 13.32 -9.65
CA GLU A 16 15.79 13.43 -10.97
C GLU A 16 15.49 12.18 -11.80
N ILE A 17 14.93 12.37 -13.00
CA ILE A 17 14.44 11.27 -13.84
C ILE A 17 15.41 10.91 -14.97
N THR A 18 16.30 11.83 -15.36
CA THR A 18 17.19 11.65 -16.52
C THR A 18 18.31 10.67 -16.24
N THR A 19 18.82 10.64 -15.02
CA THR A 19 19.90 9.77 -14.52
C THR A 19 19.39 8.55 -13.74
N LEU A 20 18.09 8.30 -13.81
CA LEU A 20 17.44 7.22 -13.04
C LEU A 20 17.82 5.85 -13.59
N GLU A 21 18.46 5.02 -12.77
CA GLU A 21 18.90 3.67 -13.14
C GLU A 21 17.87 2.59 -12.78
N GLU A 22 17.07 2.80 -11.74
CA GLU A 22 16.07 1.87 -11.27
C GLU A 22 14.76 2.58 -10.92
N ILE A 23 13.64 2.01 -11.34
CA ILE A 23 12.32 2.49 -10.94
C ILE A 23 11.34 1.36 -10.66
N SER A 24 10.55 1.54 -9.59
CA SER A 24 9.45 0.65 -9.23
C SER A 24 8.11 1.33 -9.44
N LEU A 25 7.39 0.86 -10.45
CA LEU A 25 6.04 1.30 -10.82
C LEU A 25 4.99 0.18 -10.59
N HIS A 26 5.22 -0.69 -9.61
CA HIS A 26 4.29 -1.76 -9.28
C HIS A 26 2.98 -1.20 -8.71
N GLN A 27 1.86 -1.86 -9.01
CA GLN A 27 0.53 -1.53 -8.49
C GLN A 27 0.15 -0.04 -8.68
N GLN A 28 0.38 0.49 -9.89
CA GLN A 28 0.04 1.87 -10.22
C GLN A 28 -1.11 1.97 -11.25
N ASP A 29 -1.84 0.87 -11.45
CA ASP A 29 -2.98 0.78 -12.36
C ASP A 29 -2.64 1.23 -13.80
N ILE A 30 -1.39 0.93 -14.22
CA ILE A 30 -0.88 1.33 -15.52
C ILE A 30 -1.48 0.41 -16.59
N GLU A 31 -2.23 0.99 -17.52
CA GLU A 31 -2.73 0.31 -18.71
C GLU A 31 -1.79 0.45 -19.91
N LYS A 32 -0.94 1.47 -19.94
CA LYS A 32 -0.08 1.78 -21.09
C LYS A 32 1.29 2.28 -20.65
N ILE A 33 2.33 1.72 -21.24
CA ILE A 33 3.72 2.18 -21.04
C ILE A 33 3.92 3.41 -21.92
N GLU A 34 4.17 4.57 -21.28
CA GLU A 34 4.36 5.83 -22.00
C GLU A 34 5.53 6.61 -21.39
N TYR A 35 6.26 7.32 -22.25
CA TYR A 35 7.28 8.31 -21.90
C TYR A 35 8.55 7.80 -21.21
N LEU A 36 8.63 6.57 -20.70
CA LEU A 36 9.82 6.04 -20.05
C LEU A 36 11.03 6.04 -20.98
N ASP A 37 10.84 5.69 -22.23
CA ASP A 37 11.87 5.70 -23.29
C ASP A 37 12.41 7.10 -23.62
N LYS A 38 11.64 8.13 -23.31
CA LYS A 38 12.02 9.53 -23.56
C LYS A 38 12.75 10.14 -22.38
N TRP A 39 12.25 9.89 -21.17
CA TRP A 39 12.71 10.58 -19.98
C TRP A 39 13.78 9.82 -19.19
N CYS A 40 13.72 8.48 -19.17
CA CYS A 40 14.52 7.64 -18.28
C CYS A 40 15.44 6.72 -19.10
N ARG A 41 16.30 7.27 -19.97
CA ARG A 41 17.13 6.47 -20.90
C ARG A 41 18.23 5.67 -20.23
N ASP A 42 18.58 6.01 -19.01
CA ASP A 42 19.62 5.35 -18.23
C ASP A 42 19.11 4.18 -17.39
N LEU A 43 17.81 3.86 -17.48
CA LEU A 43 17.22 2.75 -16.75
C LEU A 43 17.93 1.43 -17.05
N THR A 44 18.32 0.77 -15.97
CA THR A 44 18.88 -0.59 -15.96
C THR A 44 17.88 -1.61 -15.42
N ILE A 45 16.99 -1.19 -14.50
CA ILE A 45 15.97 -2.03 -13.87
C ILE A 45 14.62 -1.33 -13.91
N LEU A 46 13.61 -2.02 -14.45
CA LEU A 46 12.23 -1.51 -14.53
C LEU A 46 11.25 -2.52 -13.96
N TYR A 47 10.58 -2.15 -12.86
CA TYR A 47 9.53 -2.93 -12.25
C TYR A 47 8.15 -2.38 -12.63
N LEU A 48 7.38 -3.16 -13.37
CA LEU A 48 6.01 -2.87 -13.80
C LEU A 48 5.00 -3.95 -13.36
N GLN A 49 5.39 -4.81 -12.40
CA GLN A 49 4.52 -5.91 -11.97
C GLN A 49 3.20 -5.41 -11.35
N SER A 50 2.17 -6.26 -11.45
CA SER A 50 0.82 -6.00 -10.90
C SER A 50 0.19 -4.72 -11.45
N ASN A 51 0.22 -4.56 -12.78
CA ASN A 51 -0.47 -3.52 -13.52
C ASN A 51 -1.45 -4.15 -14.55
N LEU A 52 -2.04 -3.35 -15.42
CA LEU A 52 -3.01 -3.77 -16.42
C LEU A 52 -2.48 -3.66 -17.87
N ILE A 53 -1.17 -3.79 -18.05
CA ILE A 53 -0.49 -3.56 -19.34
C ILE A 53 -0.80 -4.70 -20.31
N PRO A 54 -1.51 -4.43 -21.43
CA PRO A 54 -1.84 -5.44 -22.42
C PRO A 54 -0.74 -5.64 -23.47
N LYS A 55 0.11 -4.65 -23.65
CA LYS A 55 1.09 -4.59 -24.74
C LYS A 55 2.40 -4.01 -24.29
N ILE A 56 3.50 -4.65 -24.70
CA ILE A 56 4.85 -4.11 -24.49
C ILE A 56 5.10 -3.04 -25.55
N GLU A 57 5.26 -1.80 -25.13
CA GLU A 57 5.50 -0.68 -26.02
C GLU A 57 6.36 0.41 -25.36
N ASN A 58 6.95 1.30 -26.17
CA ASN A 58 7.73 2.44 -25.70
C ASN A 58 8.91 2.08 -24.78
N VAL A 59 9.52 0.93 -24.96
CA VAL A 59 10.71 0.47 -24.22
C VAL A 59 11.95 0.34 -25.11
N SER A 60 11.80 0.36 -26.43
CA SER A 60 12.85 0.08 -27.41
C SER A 60 14.07 1.02 -27.32
N ARG A 61 13.91 2.21 -26.73
CA ARG A 61 15.02 3.17 -26.53
C ARG A 61 15.79 2.97 -25.22
N LEU A 62 15.35 2.07 -24.36
CA LEU A 62 16.00 1.77 -23.08
C LEU A 62 17.18 0.79 -23.32
N LYS A 63 18.23 1.28 -23.96
CA LYS A 63 19.38 0.46 -24.38
C LYS A 63 20.17 -0.13 -23.21
N LYS A 64 20.17 0.53 -22.04
CA LYS A 64 20.85 0.09 -20.82
C LYS A 64 20.02 -0.86 -19.96
N LEU A 65 18.75 -1.10 -20.32
CA LEU A 65 17.82 -1.93 -19.54
C LEU A 65 18.31 -3.38 -19.49
N LYS A 66 18.58 -3.88 -18.30
CA LYS A 66 19.04 -5.24 -18.02
C LYS A 66 17.93 -6.14 -17.50
N TYR A 67 17.05 -5.59 -16.69
CA TYR A 67 15.92 -6.34 -16.13
C TYR A 67 14.60 -5.61 -16.34
N LEU A 68 13.65 -6.29 -16.96
CA LEU A 68 12.27 -5.87 -17.14
C LEU A 68 11.34 -6.85 -16.44
N ASN A 69 10.60 -6.36 -15.44
CA ASN A 69 9.58 -7.13 -14.72
C ASN A 69 8.18 -6.65 -15.10
N LEU A 70 7.45 -7.51 -15.83
CA LEU A 70 6.05 -7.33 -16.24
C LEU A 70 5.14 -8.43 -15.64
N ALA A 71 5.54 -9.08 -14.56
CA ALA A 71 4.72 -10.10 -13.91
C ALA A 71 3.34 -9.58 -13.52
N LEU A 72 2.31 -10.44 -13.54
CA LEU A 72 0.94 -10.09 -13.17
C LEU A 72 0.36 -8.91 -13.99
N ASN A 73 0.56 -8.94 -15.31
CA ASN A 73 -0.01 -8.01 -16.27
C ASN A 73 -0.94 -8.72 -17.28
N ASN A 74 -1.38 -8.00 -18.31
CA ASN A 74 -2.31 -8.50 -19.33
C ASN A 74 -1.63 -8.71 -20.68
N VAL A 75 -0.30 -8.95 -20.71
CA VAL A 75 0.47 -9.10 -21.94
C VAL A 75 0.09 -10.39 -22.65
N GLU A 76 -0.36 -10.30 -23.90
CA GLU A 76 -0.72 -11.44 -24.75
C GLU A 76 0.39 -11.83 -25.72
N ARG A 77 1.37 -10.96 -26.00
CA ARG A 77 2.45 -11.16 -26.97
C ARG A 77 3.77 -10.52 -26.54
N ILE A 78 4.88 -11.16 -26.83
CA ILE A 78 6.22 -10.59 -26.60
C ILE A 78 6.63 -9.83 -27.85
N GLU A 79 6.81 -8.51 -27.72
CA GLU A 79 7.13 -7.64 -28.86
C GLU A 79 7.86 -6.36 -28.41
N ASN A 80 8.44 -5.62 -29.40
CA ASN A 80 9.03 -4.30 -29.19
C ASN A 80 10.22 -4.24 -28.21
N LEU A 81 10.93 -5.37 -28.03
CA LEU A 81 12.10 -5.47 -27.16
C LEU A 81 13.42 -5.45 -27.90
N GLU A 82 13.42 -5.42 -29.24
CA GLU A 82 14.61 -5.54 -30.08
C GLU A 82 15.62 -4.41 -29.84
N GLY A 83 15.15 -3.26 -29.35
CA GLY A 83 16.01 -2.11 -29.02
C GLY A 83 16.63 -2.15 -27.63
N CYS A 84 16.23 -3.09 -26.76
CA CYS A 84 16.77 -3.24 -25.40
C CYS A 84 18.07 -4.06 -25.45
N GLU A 85 19.13 -3.52 -26.04
CA GLU A 85 20.39 -4.23 -26.36
C GLU A 85 21.06 -4.88 -25.15
N SER A 86 20.87 -4.32 -23.95
CA SER A 86 21.48 -4.82 -22.70
C SER A 86 20.57 -5.77 -21.92
N LEU A 87 19.38 -6.12 -22.43
CA LEU A 87 18.41 -6.91 -21.68
C LEU A 87 18.95 -8.30 -21.39
N GLU A 88 19.05 -8.61 -20.10
CA GLU A 88 19.52 -9.90 -19.58
C GLU A 88 18.37 -10.77 -19.06
N LYS A 89 17.36 -10.13 -18.46
CA LYS A 89 16.26 -10.81 -17.77
C LYS A 89 14.92 -10.20 -18.11
N LEU A 90 13.95 -11.06 -18.46
CA LEU A 90 12.54 -10.68 -18.69
C LEU A 90 11.63 -11.57 -17.84
N ASP A 91 10.77 -10.93 -17.05
CA ASP A 91 9.77 -11.62 -16.23
C ASP A 91 8.36 -11.28 -16.72
N LEU A 92 7.67 -12.27 -17.26
CA LEU A 92 6.29 -12.25 -17.73
C LEU A 92 5.40 -13.24 -16.95
N THR A 93 5.79 -13.59 -15.73
CA THR A 93 5.04 -14.52 -14.88
C THR A 93 3.58 -14.09 -14.75
N VAL A 94 2.63 -15.03 -14.90
CA VAL A 94 1.19 -14.80 -14.75
C VAL A 94 0.68 -13.68 -15.68
N ASN A 95 0.98 -13.81 -16.96
CA ASN A 95 0.41 -13.02 -18.05
C ASN A 95 -0.48 -13.90 -18.95
N PHE A 96 -0.78 -13.44 -20.15
CA PHE A 96 -1.66 -14.13 -21.11
C PHE A 96 -0.96 -14.43 -22.44
N VAL A 97 0.36 -14.66 -22.41
CA VAL A 97 1.13 -14.95 -23.60
C VAL A 97 0.69 -16.31 -24.18
N GLY A 98 -0.03 -16.26 -25.29
CA GLY A 98 -0.47 -17.44 -26.03
C GLY A 98 0.32 -17.63 -27.33
N GLU A 99 0.89 -16.56 -27.90
CA GLU A 99 1.72 -16.63 -29.11
C GLU A 99 3.19 -16.91 -28.74
N LEU A 100 3.53 -18.20 -28.59
CA LEU A 100 4.88 -18.59 -28.19
C LEU A 100 5.95 -18.23 -29.24
N THR A 101 5.60 -18.22 -30.54
CA THR A 101 6.51 -17.79 -31.61
C THR A 101 7.00 -16.36 -31.45
N SER A 102 6.30 -15.52 -30.70
CA SER A 102 6.70 -14.15 -30.37
C SER A 102 8.03 -14.05 -29.59
N VAL A 103 8.47 -15.16 -28.95
CA VAL A 103 9.79 -15.28 -28.31
C VAL A 103 10.93 -15.04 -29.31
N GLU A 104 10.70 -15.26 -30.62
CA GLU A 104 11.71 -15.04 -31.64
C GLU A 104 12.25 -13.59 -31.69
N CYS A 105 11.47 -12.59 -31.22
CA CYS A 105 11.93 -11.21 -31.11
C CYS A 105 13.13 -11.04 -30.16
N LEU A 106 13.27 -11.94 -29.18
CA LEU A 106 14.37 -11.92 -28.21
C LEU A 106 15.67 -12.52 -28.76
N LYS A 107 15.62 -13.23 -29.92
CA LYS A 107 16.77 -13.89 -30.52
C LYS A 107 17.92 -12.95 -30.87
N LYS A 108 17.60 -11.66 -31.13
CA LYS A 108 18.60 -10.64 -31.49
C LYS A 108 19.30 -10.02 -30.25
N LEU A 109 18.85 -10.35 -29.04
CA LEU A 109 19.39 -9.82 -27.79
C LEU A 109 20.54 -10.71 -27.31
N TYR A 110 21.76 -10.31 -27.62
CA TYR A 110 22.98 -11.12 -27.32
C TYR A 110 23.24 -11.32 -25.82
N ASN A 111 22.74 -10.40 -24.98
CA ASN A 111 22.93 -10.43 -23.53
C ASN A 111 21.81 -11.17 -22.80
N PHE A 112 20.78 -11.63 -23.50
CA PHE A 112 19.58 -12.23 -22.92
C PHE A 112 19.87 -13.60 -22.31
N LYS A 113 19.59 -13.79 -21.02
CA LYS A 113 19.98 -14.97 -20.23
C LYS A 113 18.81 -15.63 -19.51
N GLU A 114 17.83 -14.86 -19.05
CA GLU A 114 16.76 -15.35 -18.18
C GLU A 114 15.38 -14.95 -18.69
N LEU A 115 14.49 -15.93 -18.82
CA LEU A 115 13.09 -15.75 -19.22
C LEU A 115 12.17 -16.46 -18.24
N TYR A 116 11.12 -15.75 -17.80
CA TYR A 116 10.06 -16.30 -16.95
C TYR A 116 8.72 -16.14 -17.66
N LEU A 117 8.06 -17.27 -17.93
CA LEU A 117 6.74 -17.35 -18.58
C LEU A 117 5.74 -18.16 -17.74
N THR A 118 6.11 -18.56 -16.52
CA THR A 118 5.25 -19.33 -15.61
C THR A 118 3.86 -18.69 -15.46
N GLY A 119 2.80 -19.51 -15.59
CA GLY A 119 1.41 -19.05 -15.50
C GLY A 119 0.88 -18.35 -16.75
N ASN A 120 1.52 -18.55 -17.92
CA ASN A 120 1.02 -18.12 -19.22
C ASN A 120 0.38 -19.30 -19.97
N PRO A 121 -0.57 -19.07 -20.88
CA PRO A 121 -1.19 -20.13 -21.66
C PRO A 121 -0.19 -20.95 -22.49
N CYS A 122 0.87 -20.31 -23.00
CA CYS A 122 1.89 -20.99 -23.84
C CYS A 122 2.68 -22.08 -23.11
N ILE A 123 2.67 -22.14 -21.78
CA ILE A 123 3.36 -23.18 -21.01
C ILE A 123 2.69 -24.55 -21.20
N GLU A 124 1.38 -24.56 -21.44
CA GLU A 124 0.62 -25.77 -21.63
C GLU A 124 0.90 -26.46 -23.00
N TYR A 125 1.64 -25.79 -23.87
CA TYR A 125 1.96 -26.35 -25.17
C TYR A 125 2.96 -27.51 -25.06
N GLU A 126 2.68 -28.59 -25.78
CA GLU A 126 3.61 -29.69 -25.92
C GLU A 126 4.91 -29.20 -26.57
N HIS A 127 6.05 -29.53 -25.97
CA HIS A 127 7.38 -29.05 -26.37
C HIS A 127 7.64 -27.56 -26.19
N TYR A 128 6.91 -26.91 -25.26
CA TYR A 128 7.12 -25.51 -24.88
C TYR A 128 8.59 -25.21 -24.57
N ARG A 129 9.17 -26.00 -23.65
CA ARG A 129 10.53 -25.78 -23.14
C ARG A 129 11.57 -25.96 -24.20
N GLU A 130 11.46 -27.04 -24.98
CA GLU A 130 12.37 -27.37 -26.09
C GLU A 130 12.33 -26.29 -27.17
N TYR A 131 11.15 -25.79 -27.52
CA TYR A 131 11.00 -24.71 -28.50
C TYR A 131 11.72 -23.45 -28.08
N VAL A 132 11.52 -22.98 -26.81
CA VAL A 132 12.13 -21.76 -26.29
C VAL A 132 13.66 -21.92 -26.25
N ILE A 133 14.16 -23.04 -25.75
CA ILE A 133 15.60 -23.33 -25.64
C ILE A 133 16.28 -23.37 -27.00
N ALA A 134 15.63 -23.99 -28.01
CA ALA A 134 16.15 -24.06 -29.36
C ALA A 134 16.11 -22.69 -30.06
N THR A 135 15.08 -21.88 -29.79
CA THR A 135 14.90 -20.56 -30.40
C THR A 135 15.88 -19.54 -29.82
N LEU A 136 16.21 -19.63 -28.53
CA LEU A 136 17.07 -18.68 -27.81
C LEU A 136 18.41 -19.32 -27.41
N PRO A 137 19.43 -19.26 -28.27
CA PRO A 137 20.71 -19.93 -28.01
C PRO A 137 21.49 -19.38 -26.82
N GLY A 138 21.27 -18.10 -26.45
CA GLY A 138 21.90 -17.44 -25.31
C GLY A 138 21.25 -17.70 -23.96
N LEU A 139 20.05 -18.29 -23.94
CA LEU A 139 19.24 -18.47 -22.71
C LEU A 139 19.95 -19.42 -21.74
N LYS A 140 20.11 -19.00 -20.50
CA LYS A 140 20.72 -19.79 -19.41
C LYS A 140 19.67 -20.36 -18.46
N ARG A 141 18.59 -19.62 -18.24
CA ARG A 141 17.53 -19.99 -17.29
C ARG A 141 16.16 -19.76 -17.89
N LEU A 142 15.29 -20.77 -17.81
CA LEU A 142 13.89 -20.69 -18.21
C LEU A 142 13.00 -21.11 -17.03
N ASP A 143 12.07 -20.25 -16.63
CA ASP A 143 11.12 -20.50 -15.52
C ASP A 143 11.80 -20.94 -14.20
N GLY A 144 12.97 -20.33 -13.91
CA GLY A 144 13.76 -20.64 -12.73
C GLY A 144 14.64 -21.90 -12.84
N GLN A 145 14.56 -22.66 -13.93
CA GLN A 145 15.36 -23.85 -14.18
C GLN A 145 16.52 -23.52 -15.13
N ASP A 146 17.71 -24.00 -14.79
CA ASP A 146 18.88 -23.87 -15.67
C ASP A 146 18.71 -24.69 -16.93
N VAL A 147 19.23 -24.19 -18.05
CA VAL A 147 19.19 -24.84 -19.35
C VAL A 147 20.48 -25.62 -19.59
N GLU A 148 20.38 -26.95 -19.63
CA GLU A 148 21.52 -27.81 -19.85
C GLU A 148 21.94 -27.85 -21.34
N ARG A 149 23.22 -28.07 -21.54
CA ARG A 149 23.76 -28.21 -22.92
C ARG A 149 23.19 -29.41 -23.65
N SER A 150 23.00 -30.53 -22.96
CA SER A 150 22.40 -31.78 -23.49
C SER A 150 20.98 -31.53 -24.01
N GLU A 151 20.17 -30.87 -23.17
CA GLU A 151 18.79 -30.48 -23.49
C GLU A 151 18.72 -29.60 -24.74
N ARG A 152 19.61 -28.62 -24.84
CA ARG A 152 19.69 -27.72 -26.01
C ARG A 152 20.03 -28.48 -27.31
N ILE A 153 20.95 -29.45 -27.26
CA ILE A 153 21.34 -30.24 -28.45
C ILE A 153 20.14 -31.03 -28.95
N ILE A 154 19.40 -31.68 -28.05
CA ILE A 154 18.20 -32.48 -28.40
C ILE A 154 17.13 -31.58 -29.01
N ALA A 155 16.85 -30.45 -28.37
CA ALA A 155 15.85 -29.50 -28.85
C ALA A 155 16.15 -28.91 -30.24
N ILE A 156 17.43 -28.68 -30.56
CA ILE A 156 17.84 -28.19 -31.89
C ILE A 156 17.70 -29.27 -32.96
N GLN A 157 17.96 -30.54 -32.63
CA GLN A 157 17.85 -31.65 -33.60
C GLN A 157 16.43 -31.80 -34.13
N ASP A 158 15.41 -31.64 -33.29
CA ASP A 158 14.00 -31.79 -33.67
C ASP A 158 13.26 -30.47 -33.85
N TYR A 159 13.97 -29.34 -33.90
CA TYR A 159 13.40 -28.00 -33.93
C TYR A 159 12.33 -27.80 -35.01
N ALA A 160 12.52 -28.36 -36.21
CA ALA A 160 11.58 -28.20 -37.34
C ALA A 160 10.20 -28.83 -37.05
N ASN A 161 10.18 -29.99 -36.37
CA ASN A 161 8.95 -30.68 -36.01
C ASN A 161 8.29 -29.97 -34.81
N ILE A 162 9.09 -29.62 -33.80
CA ILE A 162 8.65 -28.86 -32.62
C ILE A 162 8.00 -27.56 -33.05
N LYS A 163 8.63 -26.78 -33.95
CA LYS A 163 8.09 -25.52 -34.45
C LYS A 163 6.71 -25.67 -35.08
N LYS A 164 6.53 -26.67 -35.94
CA LYS A 164 5.23 -26.96 -36.57
C LYS A 164 4.16 -27.36 -35.56
N SER A 165 4.53 -28.14 -34.54
CA SER A 165 3.62 -28.51 -33.46
C SER A 165 3.18 -27.27 -32.67
N ILE A 166 4.11 -26.40 -32.31
CA ILE A 166 3.83 -25.13 -31.59
C ILE A 166 2.94 -24.19 -32.41
N GLU A 167 3.25 -24.01 -33.72
CA GLU A 167 2.44 -23.17 -34.60
C GLU A 167 0.98 -23.64 -34.64
N LYS A 168 0.75 -24.97 -34.75
CA LYS A 168 -0.60 -25.55 -34.75
C LYS A 168 -1.32 -25.30 -33.41
N GLN A 169 -0.69 -25.58 -32.27
CA GLN A 169 -1.27 -25.38 -30.95
C GLN A 169 -1.58 -23.88 -30.69
N GLN A 170 -0.71 -23.01 -31.18
CA GLN A 170 -0.90 -21.56 -31.11
C GLN A 170 -2.10 -21.10 -31.95
N GLU A 171 -2.31 -21.65 -33.16
CA GLU A 171 -3.48 -21.35 -33.98
C GLU A 171 -4.77 -21.83 -33.31
N GLU A 172 -4.78 -23.04 -32.72
CA GLU A 172 -5.91 -23.56 -31.96
C GLU A 172 -6.24 -22.68 -30.76
N TYR A 173 -5.22 -22.22 -30.01
CA TYR A 173 -5.40 -21.26 -28.91
C TYR A 173 -5.92 -19.90 -29.39
N ALA A 174 -5.39 -19.36 -30.49
CA ALA A 174 -5.81 -18.09 -31.05
C ALA A 174 -7.29 -18.13 -31.49
N ALA A 175 -7.72 -19.24 -32.13
CA ALA A 175 -9.12 -19.45 -32.51
C ALA A 175 -10.06 -19.50 -31.26
N LYS A 176 -9.66 -20.23 -30.22
CA LYS A 176 -10.39 -20.28 -28.95
C LYS A 176 -10.50 -18.88 -28.34
N ARG A 177 -9.40 -18.16 -28.29
CA ARG A 177 -9.34 -16.82 -27.72
C ARG A 177 -10.18 -15.80 -28.48
N ALA A 178 -10.20 -15.90 -29.82
CA ALA A 178 -11.08 -15.05 -30.65
C ALA A 178 -12.56 -15.31 -30.39
N ALA A 179 -12.95 -16.58 -30.21
CA ALA A 179 -14.31 -16.96 -29.85
C ALA A 179 -14.71 -16.42 -28.47
N GLU A 180 -13.81 -16.51 -27.47
CA GLU A 180 -14.04 -15.95 -26.13
C GLU A 180 -14.25 -14.43 -26.20
N LYS A 181 -13.36 -13.68 -26.87
CA LYS A 181 -13.51 -12.22 -27.07
C LYS A 181 -14.85 -11.84 -27.70
N SER A 182 -15.25 -12.55 -28.75
CA SER A 182 -16.53 -12.28 -29.43
C SER A 182 -17.75 -12.55 -28.54
N GLN A 183 -17.67 -13.52 -27.63
CA GLN A 183 -18.73 -13.82 -26.66
C GLN A 183 -18.81 -12.72 -25.58
N GLU A 184 -17.67 -12.23 -25.11
CA GLU A 184 -17.62 -11.15 -24.11
C GLU A 184 -18.12 -9.81 -24.69
N GLU A 185 -17.76 -9.49 -25.92
CA GLU A 185 -18.28 -8.31 -26.63
C GLU A 185 -19.80 -8.36 -26.74
N ARG A 186 -20.38 -9.48 -27.13
CA ARG A 186 -21.85 -9.69 -27.18
C ARG A 186 -22.51 -9.55 -25.82
N LYS A 187 -21.87 -10.03 -24.75
CA LYS A 187 -22.39 -9.87 -23.37
C LYS A 187 -22.36 -8.40 -22.93
N ASN A 188 -21.35 -7.65 -23.34
CA ASN A 188 -21.23 -6.24 -23.03
C ASN A 188 -22.21 -5.37 -23.84
N GLU A 189 -22.47 -5.70 -25.11
CA GLU A 189 -23.48 -5.04 -25.94
C GLU A 189 -24.91 -5.28 -25.41
N ASN A 190 -25.18 -6.43 -24.82
CA ASN A 190 -26.48 -6.76 -24.21
C ASN A 190 -26.67 -6.23 -22.79
N LYS A 191 -25.67 -5.59 -22.18
CA LYS A 191 -25.91 -4.82 -20.96
C LYS A 191 -26.70 -3.58 -21.34
N PRO A 192 -27.89 -3.32 -20.77
CA PRO A 192 -28.67 -2.12 -21.06
C PRO A 192 -27.77 -0.91 -20.78
N GLY A 193 -27.32 -0.26 -21.83
CA GLY A 193 -26.53 0.95 -21.75
C GLY A 193 -27.36 2.00 -21.03
N PHE A 194 -26.78 2.68 -20.07
CA PHE A 194 -27.32 3.91 -19.51
C PHE A 194 -27.28 4.97 -20.61
N ASP A 195 -28.38 5.11 -21.36
CA ASP A 195 -28.51 6.04 -22.49
C ASP A 195 -28.83 7.49 -22.06
N GLY A 196 -28.71 7.80 -20.77
CA GLY A 196 -28.97 9.18 -20.26
C GLY A 196 -30.41 9.63 -20.28
N ARG A 197 -31.37 8.78 -20.70
CA ARG A 197 -32.81 9.15 -20.86
C ARG A 197 -33.66 8.91 -19.62
N TRP A 198 -33.07 8.75 -18.46
CA TRP A 198 -33.79 8.39 -17.23
C TRP A 198 -34.75 9.44 -16.66
N TYR A 199 -34.87 10.62 -17.30
CA TYR A 199 -35.62 11.72 -16.69
C TYR A 199 -36.85 12.17 -17.50
N THR A 200 -37.21 11.56 -18.64
CA THR A 200 -38.31 12.06 -19.47
C THR A 200 -39.50 11.11 -19.64
N ASP A 201 -39.45 9.85 -19.25
CA ASP A 201 -40.52 8.87 -19.54
C ASP A 201 -41.38 8.42 -18.36
N ILE A 202 -41.36 9.12 -17.23
CA ILE A 202 -42.25 8.79 -16.09
C ILE A 202 -43.70 9.22 -16.32
N ASN A 203 -44.01 10.02 -17.36
CA ASN A 203 -45.34 10.58 -17.62
C ASN A 203 -46.05 10.06 -18.88
N ALA A 204 -45.64 8.99 -19.52
CA ALA A 204 -46.22 8.52 -20.76
C ALA A 204 -46.71 7.07 -20.75
N GLN A 205 -47.29 6.57 -19.64
CA GLN A 205 -48.06 5.33 -19.69
C GLN A 205 -49.12 5.26 -18.59
N THR A 206 -50.17 6.03 -18.78
CA THR A 206 -51.52 5.63 -18.35
C THR A 206 -52.38 5.59 -19.58
N ASN A 207 -52.52 4.42 -20.16
CA ASN A 207 -53.72 3.94 -20.86
C ASN A 207 -53.36 2.80 -21.83
N ALA A 208 -53.62 1.59 -21.43
CA ALA A 208 -54.34 0.57 -22.19
C ALA A 208 -54.27 -0.76 -21.43
N GLY A 209 -55.44 -1.22 -21.09
CA GLY A 209 -55.68 -2.45 -20.30
C GLY A 209 -55.40 -3.70 -21.10
N ASP A 210 -55.30 -4.74 -20.46
CA ASP A 210 -56.16 -5.95 -20.39
C ASP A 210 -55.36 -7.21 -19.94
N SER A 211 -55.89 -7.78 -18.90
CA SER A 211 -55.98 -9.21 -18.53
C SER A 211 -54.82 -10.18 -18.82
N ASN A 212 -54.18 -10.74 -17.81
CA ASN A 212 -54.55 -12.06 -17.23
C ASN A 212 -53.67 -12.39 -15.99
N GLU A 213 -54.41 -12.92 -15.02
CA GLU A 213 -53.91 -13.43 -13.73
C GLU A 213 -53.04 -14.67 -13.91
N GLU A 214 -51.98 -14.79 -13.10
CA GLU A 214 -51.78 -16.02 -12.32
C GLU A 214 -50.95 -15.69 -11.05
N LYS A 215 -51.61 -16.02 -9.92
CA LYS A 215 -51.11 -15.94 -8.55
C LYS A 215 -49.99 -16.94 -8.31
N TYR A 216 -48.91 -16.51 -7.69
CA TYR A 216 -48.26 -17.31 -6.62
C TYR A 216 -47.90 -16.38 -5.47
N GLU A 217 -48.62 -16.58 -4.39
CA GLU A 217 -48.28 -16.10 -3.05
C GLU A 217 -47.04 -16.83 -2.57
N ASN A 218 -46.05 -16.08 -2.07
CA ASN A 218 -45.22 -16.52 -0.96
C ASN A 218 -44.75 -15.32 -0.17
N ASP A 219 -45.09 -15.33 1.08
CA ASP A 219 -44.70 -14.45 2.16
C ASP A 219 -43.16 -14.31 2.22
N VAL A 220 -42.67 -13.07 2.24
CA VAL A 220 -41.32 -12.77 2.64
C VAL A 220 -41.34 -11.61 3.61
N ASP A 221 -40.87 -11.93 4.80
CA ASP A 221 -40.50 -11.01 5.85
C ASP A 221 -39.62 -9.85 5.33
N SER A 222 -40.11 -8.67 5.59
CA SER A 222 -39.41 -7.42 5.39
C SER A 222 -38.38 -7.23 6.49
N ASN A 223 -37.08 -7.29 6.18
CA ASN A 223 -36.07 -6.51 6.91
C ASN A 223 -34.74 -6.41 6.15
N ASN A 224 -34.32 -5.14 5.90
CA ASN A 224 -32.99 -4.70 5.45
C ASN A 224 -32.56 -5.02 4.01
N GLU A 225 -33.12 -4.27 3.07
CA GLU A 225 -32.56 -4.08 1.73
C GLU A 225 -31.73 -2.79 1.65
N ASN A 226 -30.51 -2.78 2.18
CA ASN A 226 -29.53 -1.76 1.83
C ASN A 226 -28.10 -2.30 1.68
N ASP A 227 -27.97 -3.60 1.50
CA ASP A 227 -26.67 -4.21 1.22
C ASP A 227 -26.86 -5.36 0.24
N LYS A 228 -26.67 -5.18 -1.11
CA LYS A 228 -26.26 -6.32 -1.95
C LYS A 228 -26.43 -6.19 -3.48
N PRO A 229 -25.75 -5.33 -4.20
CA PRO A 229 -25.36 -5.69 -5.56
C PRO A 229 -23.95 -6.34 -5.63
N ASN A 230 -23.13 -6.20 -4.60
CA ASN A 230 -21.71 -6.61 -4.66
C ASN A 230 -21.41 -8.08 -4.33
N LYS A 231 -22.29 -8.78 -3.63
CA LYS A 231 -22.04 -10.20 -3.26
C LYS A 231 -22.15 -11.17 -4.43
N SER A 232 -22.89 -10.86 -5.49
CA SER A 232 -23.04 -11.74 -6.65
C SER A 232 -21.79 -11.80 -7.51
N PHE A 233 -21.11 -10.68 -7.73
CA PHE A 233 -19.89 -10.61 -8.56
C PHE A 233 -18.76 -11.52 -8.05
N TRP A 234 -18.53 -11.57 -6.73
CA TRP A 234 -17.48 -12.38 -6.13
C TRP A 234 -17.81 -13.87 -5.98
N GLN A 235 -19.08 -14.24 -6.17
CA GLN A 235 -19.53 -15.65 -6.13
C GLN A 235 -19.41 -16.33 -7.50
N ASP A 236 -19.37 -15.56 -8.58
CA ASP A 236 -19.26 -16.11 -9.92
C ASP A 236 -17.82 -16.52 -10.23
N LYS A 237 -17.66 -17.71 -10.85
CA LYS A 237 -16.36 -18.15 -11.33
C LYS A 237 -15.95 -17.31 -12.54
N MET A 238 -14.97 -16.45 -12.35
CA MET A 238 -14.42 -15.65 -13.44
C MET A 238 -13.47 -16.49 -14.29
N PRO A 239 -13.56 -16.42 -15.63
CA PRO A 239 -12.58 -17.05 -16.50
C PRO A 239 -11.19 -16.40 -16.36
N TYR A 240 -10.13 -17.18 -16.62
CA TYR A 240 -8.77 -16.62 -16.64
C TYR A 240 -8.50 -15.93 -17.97
N THR A 241 -8.94 -14.67 -18.07
CA THR A 241 -8.80 -13.82 -19.27
C THR A 241 -8.32 -12.40 -18.88
N PRO A 242 -7.67 -11.66 -19.80
CA PRO A 242 -7.29 -10.27 -19.56
C PRO A 242 -8.49 -9.38 -19.23
N GLU A 243 -9.62 -9.60 -19.88
CA GLU A 243 -10.88 -8.86 -19.69
C GLU A 243 -11.45 -9.12 -18.28
N ALA A 244 -11.47 -10.37 -17.83
CA ALA A 244 -11.91 -10.73 -16.49
C ALA A 244 -11.03 -10.08 -15.42
N ARG A 245 -9.70 -10.06 -15.62
CA ARG A 245 -8.76 -9.37 -14.72
C ARG A 245 -9.04 -7.86 -14.68
N LYS A 246 -9.31 -7.24 -15.83
CA LYS A 246 -9.67 -5.81 -15.89
C LYS A 246 -10.98 -5.54 -15.18
N ALA A 247 -12.03 -6.34 -15.41
CA ALA A 247 -13.32 -6.21 -14.74
C ALA A 247 -13.20 -6.35 -13.22
N THR A 248 -12.41 -7.33 -12.74
CA THR A 248 -12.12 -7.51 -11.31
C THR A 248 -11.43 -6.28 -10.71
N HIS A 249 -10.48 -5.71 -11.44
CA HIS A 249 -9.77 -4.51 -11.00
C HIS A 249 -10.70 -3.29 -10.93
N GLU A 250 -11.53 -3.07 -11.95
CA GLU A 250 -12.53 -1.99 -11.96
C GLU A 250 -13.52 -2.12 -10.80
N GLN A 251 -13.97 -3.35 -10.51
CA GLN A 251 -14.86 -3.61 -9.38
C GLN A 251 -14.18 -3.27 -8.04
N LEU A 252 -12.94 -3.70 -7.84
CA LEU A 252 -12.16 -3.36 -6.65
C LEU A 252 -11.93 -1.85 -6.49
N GLN A 253 -11.73 -1.14 -7.61
CA GLN A 253 -11.61 0.32 -7.56
C GLN A 253 -12.92 0.99 -7.16
N LYS A 254 -14.07 0.52 -7.66
CA LYS A 254 -15.40 1.02 -7.27
C LYS A 254 -15.63 0.82 -5.77
N GLU A 255 -15.38 -0.39 -5.26
CA GLU A 255 -15.51 -0.68 -3.83
C GLU A 255 -14.61 0.22 -2.96
N ARG A 256 -13.38 0.45 -3.38
CA ARG A 256 -12.46 1.37 -2.67
C ARG A 256 -12.96 2.83 -2.69
N GLN A 257 -13.56 3.27 -3.78
CA GLN A 257 -14.14 4.62 -3.88
C GLN A 257 -15.40 4.75 -3.04
N GLU A 258 -16.27 3.74 -3.02
CA GLU A 258 -17.45 3.66 -2.17
C GLU A 258 -17.08 3.65 -0.69
N ASP A 259 -16.08 2.86 -0.30
CA ASP A 259 -15.54 2.85 1.07
C ASP A 259 -14.92 4.19 1.48
N GLN A 260 -14.27 4.89 0.56
CA GLN A 260 -13.72 6.21 0.81
C GLN A 260 -14.82 7.29 0.91
N SER A 261 -15.84 7.22 0.06
CA SER A 261 -16.99 8.11 0.11
C SER A 261 -17.82 7.89 1.37
N ASN A 262 -18.05 6.64 1.77
CA ASN A 262 -18.73 6.30 3.01
C ASN A 262 -17.92 6.73 4.24
N LYS A 263 -16.60 6.60 4.21
CA LYS A 263 -15.72 7.14 5.27
C LYS A 263 -15.70 8.67 5.30
N SER A 264 -15.86 9.34 4.17
CA SER A 264 -15.95 10.80 4.10
C SER A 264 -17.33 11.33 4.51
N SER A 265 -18.41 10.59 4.31
CA SER A 265 -19.75 10.93 4.82
C SER A 265 -19.88 10.65 6.33
N ASP A 266 -19.21 9.63 6.83
CA ASP A 266 -19.13 9.32 8.27
C ASP A 266 -18.19 10.31 9.03
N THR A 267 -17.33 11.04 8.28
CA THR A 267 -16.44 12.09 8.85
C THR A 267 -17.17 13.41 9.08
N GLN A 268 -18.48 13.51 8.80
CA GLN A 268 -19.32 14.65 9.25
C GLN A 268 -19.96 14.42 10.63
N GLN A 269 -19.79 13.27 11.24
CA GLN A 269 -19.89 13.23 12.70
C GLN A 269 -18.69 14.01 13.24
N PRO A 270 -18.90 15.03 14.12
CA PRO A 270 -17.78 15.80 14.67
C PRO A 270 -16.82 14.77 15.27
N LYS A 271 -15.56 14.75 14.77
CA LYS A 271 -14.50 13.92 15.35
C LYS A 271 -14.65 14.07 16.85
N ARG A 272 -14.95 12.97 17.57
CA ARG A 272 -15.02 13.00 19.03
C ARG A 272 -13.74 13.68 19.49
N GLN A 273 -13.86 14.93 19.89
CA GLN A 273 -12.71 15.67 20.43
C GLN A 273 -12.27 14.86 21.64
N VAL A 274 -11.08 14.30 21.55
CA VAL A 274 -10.49 13.55 22.65
C VAL A 274 -10.42 14.52 23.83
N ARG A 275 -11.19 14.24 24.88
CA ARG A 275 -11.17 15.08 26.07
C ARG A 275 -9.85 14.84 26.80
N LEU A 276 -8.97 15.82 26.77
CA LEU A 276 -7.67 15.79 27.44
C LEU A 276 -7.75 16.22 28.91
N LYS A 277 -8.83 16.93 29.27
CA LYS A 277 -9.14 17.38 30.62
C LYS A 277 -10.61 17.14 30.92
N THR A 278 -10.94 16.84 32.19
CA THR A 278 -12.31 16.81 32.69
C THR A 278 -12.85 18.25 32.86
N GLU A 279 -14.16 18.40 33.04
CA GLU A 279 -14.81 19.68 33.33
C GLU A 279 -14.26 20.33 34.60
N ASP A 280 -13.80 19.51 35.54
CA ASP A 280 -13.15 19.94 36.79
C ASP A 280 -11.66 20.34 36.62
N GLY A 281 -11.14 20.35 35.38
CA GLY A 281 -9.74 20.70 35.07
C GLY A 281 -8.72 19.59 35.33
N ARG A 282 -9.13 18.39 35.72
CA ARG A 282 -8.22 17.23 35.90
C ARG A 282 -7.71 16.73 34.57
N ILE A 283 -6.40 16.45 34.48
CA ILE A 283 -5.75 15.94 33.32
C ILE A 283 -6.05 14.42 33.20
N LEU A 284 -6.38 13.95 32.01
CA LEU A 284 -6.68 12.54 31.73
C LEU A 284 -5.53 11.84 31.04
N ASN A 285 -5.33 10.57 31.35
CA ASN A 285 -4.45 9.68 30.57
C ASN A 285 -5.18 9.30 29.30
N VAL A 286 -4.54 9.57 28.15
CA VAL A 286 -5.10 9.33 26.81
C VAL A 286 -4.03 8.67 25.94
N ASN A 287 -4.36 7.55 25.29
CA ASN A 287 -3.54 6.92 24.26
C ASN A 287 -4.38 6.72 22.98
N GLU A 288 -4.60 7.81 22.23
CA GLU A 288 -5.32 7.77 20.96
C GLU A 288 -4.54 7.03 19.87
N ALA A 289 -3.23 7.13 19.91
CA ALA A 289 -2.32 6.52 18.96
C ALA A 289 -2.22 4.99 19.12
N LYS A 290 -2.69 4.44 20.26
CA LYS A 290 -2.57 3.02 20.64
C LYS A 290 -1.13 2.52 20.52
N ILE A 291 -0.18 3.30 20.99
CA ILE A 291 1.24 3.02 20.96
C ILE A 291 1.65 2.39 22.29
N ASP A 292 2.53 1.41 22.22
CA ASP A 292 3.14 0.83 23.39
C ASP A 292 4.14 1.82 24.00
N PHE A 293 4.09 1.95 25.32
CA PHE A 293 4.99 2.81 26.08
C PHE A 293 5.33 2.19 27.42
N GLN A 294 6.48 2.57 27.94
CA GLN A 294 6.93 2.22 29.28
C GLN A 294 7.26 3.51 30.04
N LEU A 295 6.66 3.68 31.22
CA LEU A 295 6.97 4.77 32.13
C LEU A 295 7.75 4.19 33.31
N ILE A 296 9.01 4.60 33.46
CA ILE A 296 9.95 4.09 34.44
C ILE A 296 10.26 5.23 35.41
N ASP A 297 10.11 4.96 36.69
CA ASP A 297 10.58 5.85 37.75
C ASP A 297 12.00 5.41 38.18
N ASP A 298 12.98 6.22 37.81
CA ASP A 298 14.38 5.99 38.16
C ASP A 298 14.72 6.82 39.42
N GLU A 299 14.60 6.16 40.58
CA GLU A 299 14.87 6.77 41.87
C GLU A 299 16.36 7.09 42.05
N GLU A 300 17.28 6.30 41.44
CA GLU A 300 18.74 6.48 41.57
C GLU A 300 19.19 7.79 40.89
N SER A 301 18.68 8.08 39.69
CA SER A 301 19.00 9.31 38.98
C SER A 301 17.99 10.45 39.21
N ASN A 302 16.95 10.20 40.02
CA ASN A 302 15.86 11.13 40.32
C ASN A 302 15.16 11.65 39.05
N ASN A 303 14.92 10.74 38.09
CA ASN A 303 14.29 11.03 36.79
C ASN A 303 13.05 10.16 36.60
N ILE A 304 12.08 10.67 35.86
CA ILE A 304 11.03 9.87 35.23
C ILE A 304 11.41 9.68 33.76
N VAL A 305 11.47 8.42 33.30
CA VAL A 305 11.82 8.09 31.92
C VAL A 305 10.60 7.50 31.24
N LEU A 306 10.18 8.11 30.12
CA LEU A 306 9.10 7.63 29.26
C LEU A 306 9.73 7.10 27.96
N ASP A 307 9.60 5.80 27.71
CA ASP A 307 9.97 5.15 26.45
C ASP A 307 8.71 4.88 25.64
N VAL A 308 8.65 5.44 24.42
CA VAL A 308 7.52 5.31 23.49
C VAL A 308 7.99 4.52 22.27
N ALA A 309 7.34 3.39 21.96
CA ALA A 309 7.67 2.53 20.83
C ALA A 309 7.19 3.14 19.51
N CYS A 310 7.88 4.18 19.02
CA CYS A 310 7.59 4.79 17.74
C CYS A 310 8.08 3.93 16.57
N TYR A 311 7.32 3.94 15.47
CA TYR A 311 7.72 3.23 14.25
C TYR A 311 9.06 3.75 13.72
N LYS A 312 10.00 2.85 13.41
CA LYS A 312 11.38 3.16 13.03
C LYS A 312 11.48 4.17 11.87
N TYR A 313 10.65 4.02 10.85
CA TYR A 313 10.67 4.85 9.64
C TYR A 313 9.71 6.05 9.69
N LEU A 314 9.20 6.41 10.87
CA LEU A 314 8.41 7.62 11.05
C LEU A 314 9.33 8.83 11.00
N ASP A 315 8.96 9.86 10.22
CA ASP A 315 9.69 11.11 10.18
C ASP A 315 9.61 11.81 11.55
N THR A 316 10.73 12.32 12.03
CA THR A 316 10.83 13.00 13.33
C THR A 316 10.01 14.30 13.39
N SER A 317 9.80 14.95 12.22
CA SER A 317 8.94 16.14 12.10
C SER A 317 7.45 15.88 12.41
N LEU A 318 7.03 14.59 12.40
CA LEU A 318 5.67 14.17 12.74
C LEU A 318 5.49 13.83 14.23
N ILE A 319 6.53 14.03 15.03
CA ILE A 319 6.53 13.79 16.46
C ILE A 319 6.74 15.11 17.18
N ASP A 320 5.80 15.50 18.01
CA ASP A 320 5.89 16.66 18.88
C ASP A 320 5.78 16.25 20.34
N VAL A 321 6.67 16.77 21.20
CA VAL A 321 6.77 16.42 22.61
C VAL A 321 6.59 17.68 23.46
N ASP A 322 5.54 17.70 24.25
CA ASP A 322 5.22 18.76 25.22
C ASP A 322 5.28 18.19 26.64
N VAL A 323 6.31 18.58 27.40
CA VAL A 323 6.49 18.20 28.81
C VAL A 323 5.99 19.31 29.70
N GLN A 324 5.07 18.99 30.58
CA GLN A 324 4.53 19.90 31.58
C GLN A 324 4.87 19.39 32.99
N PRO A 325 4.82 20.23 34.05
CA PRO A 325 5.22 19.76 35.37
C PRO A 325 4.46 18.57 35.90
N THR A 326 3.21 18.36 35.50
CA THR A 326 2.32 17.32 36.01
C THR A 326 1.92 16.28 34.97
N TYR A 327 2.25 16.49 33.70
CA TYR A 327 1.93 15.54 32.61
C TYR A 327 2.89 15.71 31.44
N VAL A 328 2.98 14.65 30.63
CA VAL A 328 3.68 14.67 29.34
C VAL A 328 2.69 14.36 28.22
N LYS A 329 2.80 15.10 27.11
CA LYS A 329 1.97 14.94 25.92
C LYS A 329 2.89 14.71 24.73
N VAL A 330 2.70 13.59 24.03
CA VAL A 330 3.39 13.25 22.80
C VAL A 330 2.37 13.19 21.67
N THR A 331 2.58 13.99 20.63
CA THR A 331 1.71 14.00 19.44
C THR A 331 2.42 13.29 18.30
N ILE A 332 1.80 12.24 17.75
CA ILE A 332 2.36 11.41 16.69
C ILE A 332 1.36 11.35 15.52
N LYS A 333 1.70 11.91 14.37
CA LYS A 333 0.80 12.00 13.21
C LYS A 333 -0.60 12.54 13.59
N SER A 334 -0.67 13.61 14.36
CA SER A 334 -1.90 14.23 14.89
C SER A 334 -2.70 13.42 15.92
N LYS A 335 -2.23 12.25 16.37
CA LYS A 335 -2.81 11.48 17.47
C LYS A 335 -2.06 11.72 18.77
N ILE A 336 -2.78 11.74 19.87
CA ILE A 336 -2.25 12.17 21.16
C ILE A 336 -2.02 10.98 22.10
N LEU A 337 -0.83 10.93 22.68
CA LEU A 337 -0.50 10.16 23.87
C LEU A 337 -0.27 11.18 25.01
N GLN A 338 -1.13 11.19 26.01
CA GLN A 338 -1.01 12.04 27.19
C GLN A 338 -0.98 11.20 28.45
N LEU A 339 0.01 11.41 29.31
CA LEU A 339 0.19 10.69 30.55
C LEU A 339 0.38 11.65 31.71
N VAL A 340 -0.32 11.42 32.80
CA VAL A 340 -0.17 12.14 34.06
C VAL A 340 1.00 11.53 34.80
N LEU A 341 1.89 12.39 35.30
CA LEU A 341 3.07 11.99 36.04
C LEU A 341 2.74 11.86 37.54
N ALA A 342 3.39 10.89 38.20
CA ALA A 342 3.20 10.66 39.63
C ALA A 342 3.83 11.77 40.49
N GLU A 343 4.91 12.37 40.01
CA GLU A 343 5.64 13.46 40.65
C GLU A 343 5.88 14.60 39.68
N GLU A 344 6.04 15.83 40.21
CA GLU A 344 6.33 16.98 39.40
C GLU A 344 7.72 16.94 38.79
N VAL A 345 7.83 17.20 37.49
CA VAL A 345 9.07 17.23 36.73
C VAL A 345 9.42 18.66 36.29
N ASN A 346 10.69 18.86 35.97
CA ASN A 346 11.18 20.12 35.44
C ASN A 346 11.17 20.08 33.91
N PRO A 347 10.25 20.80 33.21
CA PRO A 347 10.16 20.83 31.76
C PRO A 347 11.44 21.35 31.10
N ASP A 348 12.09 22.38 31.67
CA ASP A 348 13.25 23.05 31.08
C ASP A 348 14.52 22.18 31.08
N ARG A 349 14.55 21.15 31.92
CA ARG A 349 15.66 20.19 32.00
C ARG A 349 15.34 18.84 31.37
N SER A 350 14.14 18.71 30.86
CA SER A 350 13.69 17.47 30.18
C SER A 350 14.35 17.33 28.82
N GLU A 351 14.72 16.12 28.47
CA GLU A 351 15.39 15.78 27.21
C GLU A 351 14.66 14.67 26.49
N ALA A 352 14.40 14.83 25.18
CA ALA A 352 13.82 13.80 24.34
C ALA A 352 14.84 13.34 23.30
N LYS A 353 15.14 12.03 23.29
CA LYS A 353 16.07 11.37 22.36
C LYS A 353 15.36 10.28 21.58
N ARG A 354 15.62 10.20 20.27
CA ARG A 354 15.10 9.15 19.43
C ARG A 354 16.19 8.22 18.96
N SER A 355 15.98 6.92 19.10
CA SER A 355 16.87 5.88 18.56
C SER A 355 16.70 5.75 17.06
N GLN A 356 17.76 5.90 16.27
CA GLN A 356 17.75 5.68 14.83
C GLN A 356 17.65 4.19 14.47
N THR A 357 18.12 3.31 15.34
CA THR A 357 18.14 1.87 15.08
C THR A 357 16.80 1.20 15.38
N THR A 358 16.17 1.53 16.51
CA THR A 358 14.90 0.94 16.94
C THR A 358 13.68 1.81 16.65
N GLY A 359 13.86 3.12 16.53
CA GLY A 359 12.77 4.11 16.35
C GLY A 359 12.17 4.59 17.68
N HIS A 360 12.52 3.99 18.82
CA HIS A 360 12.00 4.37 20.14
C HIS A 360 12.32 5.83 20.48
N LEU A 361 11.34 6.49 21.08
CA LEU A 361 11.47 7.84 21.62
C LEU A 361 11.58 7.76 23.13
N VAL A 362 12.73 8.14 23.67
CA VAL A 362 13.00 8.15 25.11
C VAL A 362 12.99 9.59 25.61
N ILE A 363 12.10 9.89 26.56
CA ILE A 363 11.96 11.20 27.20
C ILE A 363 12.39 11.08 28.63
N THR A 364 13.46 11.78 28.99
CA THR A 364 14.02 11.82 30.36
C THR A 364 13.58 13.12 31.03
N MET A 365 12.86 13.03 32.14
CA MET A 365 12.23 14.14 32.84
C MET A 365 12.75 14.17 34.30
N PRO A 366 13.66 15.10 34.64
CA PRO A 366 14.15 15.25 36.01
C PRO A 366 13.02 15.68 36.96
N LYS A 367 12.91 14.98 38.09
CA LYS A 367 11.95 15.34 39.13
C LYS A 367 12.35 16.65 39.78
N VAL A 368 11.32 17.46 40.12
CA VAL A 368 11.53 18.64 40.92
C VAL A 368 11.87 18.19 42.34
N SER A 369 13.16 18.27 42.70
CA SER A 369 13.60 17.98 44.07
C SER A 369 12.90 18.98 45.00
N LEU A 370 11.88 18.50 45.69
CA LEU A 370 11.37 19.24 46.85
C LEU A 370 12.52 19.29 47.85
N MET A 371 13.24 20.45 47.88
CA MET A 371 14.06 20.73 49.08
C MET A 371 13.14 20.45 50.25
N LYS A 372 13.54 19.43 51.07
CA LYS A 372 12.86 19.18 52.33
C LYS A 372 12.79 20.54 53.04
N ARG A 373 11.63 21.21 53.01
CA ARG A 373 11.38 22.35 53.86
C ARG A 373 11.47 21.79 55.25
N ASN A 374 12.59 22.03 55.95
CA ASN A 374 12.73 21.81 57.36
C ASN A 374 11.67 22.69 58.05
N ILE A 375 10.49 22.14 58.26
CA ILE A 375 9.49 22.73 59.12
C ILE A 375 10.01 22.48 60.53
N THR A 376 10.75 23.47 61.01
CA THR A 376 11.12 23.49 62.43
C THR A 376 9.85 23.81 63.21
N VAL A 377 9.22 22.78 63.75
CA VAL A 377 8.05 22.94 64.63
C VAL A 377 8.58 23.35 66.00
N HIS A 378 8.54 24.61 66.31
CA HIS A 378 8.73 25.11 67.67
C HIS A 378 7.48 24.79 68.49
N ILE A 379 7.56 23.76 69.32
CA ILE A 379 6.50 23.43 70.28
C ILE A 379 6.75 24.33 71.53
N LEU A 380 6.02 25.40 71.60
CA LEU A 380 5.92 26.17 72.85
C LEU A 380 4.89 25.46 73.73
N ILE A 381 5.38 24.81 74.79
CA ILE A 381 4.52 24.24 75.81
C ILE A 381 4.25 25.31 76.85
N ASP A 382 3.05 25.83 76.82
CA ASP A 382 2.56 26.70 77.92
C ASP A 382 2.10 25.80 79.06
N LYS A 383 2.79 25.93 80.18
CA LYS A 383 2.59 25.08 81.37
C LYS A 383 1.41 25.53 82.25
N SER A 384 0.59 26.43 81.76
CA SER A 384 -0.46 27.05 82.57
C SER A 384 -1.91 26.66 82.28
N SER A 385 -2.16 25.76 81.29
CA SER A 385 -3.52 25.30 81.03
C SER A 385 -3.60 23.81 80.69
N THR A 386 -4.63 23.19 81.19
CA THR A 386 -4.92 21.74 81.11
C THR A 386 -5.48 21.29 79.73
N SER A 387 -5.30 22.03 78.65
CA SER A 387 -5.73 21.63 77.26
C SER A 387 -4.71 22.12 76.23
N SER A 388 -4.13 21.17 75.50
CA SER A 388 -3.16 21.41 74.43
C SER A 388 -3.88 21.82 73.16
N ILE A 389 -3.78 23.09 72.74
CA ILE A 389 -4.29 23.59 71.44
C ILE A 389 -3.07 23.69 70.50
N LEU A 390 -3.12 22.98 69.39
CA LEU A 390 -2.09 22.98 68.35
C LEU A 390 -2.38 24.14 67.37
N TYR A 391 -1.56 25.19 67.36
CA TYR A 391 -1.61 26.27 66.38
C TYR A 391 -0.57 26.02 65.29
N ILE A 392 -1.02 25.84 64.03
CA ILE A 392 -0.14 25.77 62.86
C ILE A 392 -0.09 27.20 62.27
N HIS A 393 1.02 27.89 62.46
CA HIS A 393 1.28 29.15 61.75
C HIS A 393 1.94 28.89 60.40
N ARG A 394 1.28 29.34 59.40
CA ARG A 394 1.78 29.31 57.98
C ARG A 394 2.57 30.61 57.76
N CYS A 395 3.91 30.56 57.77
CA CYS A 395 4.74 31.70 57.36
C CYS A 395 4.71 31.85 55.83
N ARG A 396 4.37 33.07 55.38
CA ARG A 396 4.55 33.45 53.96
C ARG A 396 6.05 33.65 53.68
N PRO A 397 6.57 33.33 52.49
CA PRO A 397 7.93 33.68 52.12
C PRO A 397 8.02 35.18 51.82
N GLU A 398 8.91 35.87 52.53
CA GLU A 398 9.32 37.23 52.20
C GLU A 398 10.15 37.23 50.92
N TYR A 399 9.80 38.10 50.00
CA TYR A 399 10.61 38.42 48.82
C TYR A 399 11.91 39.06 49.26
N ILE A 400 13.04 38.48 48.90
CA ILE A 400 14.34 39.12 48.96
C ILE A 400 14.62 39.69 47.58
N GLU A 401 14.63 41.01 47.47
CA GLU A 401 15.10 41.74 46.30
C GLU A 401 16.62 41.52 46.13
N PRO A 402 17.13 41.40 44.90
CA PRO A 402 18.56 41.32 44.67
C PRO A 402 19.18 42.73 44.86
N ILE A 403 20.14 42.86 45.75
CA ILE A 403 21.03 44.00 45.86
C ILE A 403 22.06 43.95 44.72
N THR A 404 22.06 44.98 43.84
CA THR A 404 22.97 45.44 42.79
C THR A 404 24.21 44.63 42.51
#